data_3ebd671216c71b159282e2a069ca6899
#
_entry.id   3ebd671216c71b159282e2a069ca6899
#
_cell.length_a   1.000
_cell.length_b   1.000
_cell.length_c   1.000
_cell.angle_alpha   90.00
_cell.angle_beta   90.00
_cell.angle_gamma   90.00
#
_symmetry.space_group_name_H-M   'P 1'
#
loop_
_entity.id
_entity.type
_entity.pdbx_description
1 polymer ?
#
loop_
_entity_poly.entity_id
_entity_poly.type
_entity_poly.pdbx_seq_one_letter_code
_entity_poly.pdbx_strand_id
1 'polypeptide(L)'
;MEKLETGRQPQNTQQAGSRISIIGMVQTAIFGAIIIIMAFTPFLGYIPLGFTRATILHVPVIIASLLMGPKKGGVLGFLFGLTSFINNTMNPTATSFVFTPFYSVGEVSGGIGSLIICFVPRILVGILPFYVYKLAMYFRSKRGKSGVSNAGLILAGVTGSLVNTLLVMNLIFVFFREGYAAANDVAVSAVYTFILSIIGINGVPEAIVAGVLTLCIGRVLMKKNIRERLGFRNDLGY
;
A
#
# COMPACT_ATOMS: atom_id res chain seq x y z
N MET A 1 45.12 13.01 50.07
CA MET A 1 45.17 12.95 48.59
C MET A 1 43.87 12.33 48.14
N GLU A 2 42.88 13.13 47.89
CA GLU A 2 41.51 12.71 47.53
C GLU A 2 41.39 12.82 46.03
N LYS A 3 41.15 11.71 45.33
CA LYS A 3 40.91 11.65 43.88
C LYS A 3 39.47 12.03 43.60
N LEU A 4 39.29 13.21 43.00
CA LEU A 4 38.03 13.64 42.39
C LEU A 4 37.75 12.77 41.16
N GLU A 5 36.81 11.87 41.25
CA GLU A 5 36.19 11.19 40.10
C GLU A 5 35.15 12.12 39.46
N THR A 6 35.54 12.68 38.33
CA THR A 6 34.63 13.44 37.46
C THR A 6 33.68 12.52 36.75
N GLY A 7 32.44 12.47 37.26
CA GLY A 7 31.33 11.77 36.61
C GLY A 7 30.98 12.38 35.25
N ARG A 8 31.37 11.71 34.17
CA ARG A 8 30.83 11.97 32.83
C ARG A 8 29.44 11.37 32.75
N GLN A 9 28.44 12.21 32.78
CA GLN A 9 27.06 11.80 32.47
C GLN A 9 26.90 11.45 30.98
N PRO A 10 26.16 10.40 30.62
CA PRO A 10 25.91 10.02 29.23
C PRO A 10 24.76 10.86 28.64
N GLN A 11 25.08 12.06 28.13
CA GLN A 11 24.08 12.93 27.47
C GLN A 11 23.74 12.50 26.03
N ASN A 12 24.26 11.36 25.53
CA ASN A 12 24.21 11.07 24.09
C ASN A 12 23.08 10.13 23.63
N THR A 13 22.36 9.50 24.55
CA THR A 13 21.31 8.50 24.18
C THR A 13 19.96 9.12 23.80
N GLN A 14 19.60 10.25 24.42
CA GLN A 14 18.33 10.92 24.12
C GLN A 14 18.35 11.65 22.76
N GLN A 15 19.48 12.20 22.35
CA GLN A 15 19.62 12.88 21.04
C GLN A 15 19.57 11.89 19.86
N ALA A 16 20.11 10.69 20.01
CA ALA A 16 20.07 9.65 18.97
C ALA A 16 18.64 9.14 18.74
N GLY A 17 17.86 8.93 19.79
CA GLY A 17 16.46 8.51 19.71
C GLY A 17 15.57 9.56 19.03
N SER A 18 15.76 10.84 19.34
CA SER A 18 15.02 11.95 18.73
C SER A 18 15.36 12.14 17.24
N ARG A 19 16.64 12.04 16.85
CA ARG A 19 17.05 12.13 15.44
C ARG A 19 16.50 11.00 14.57
N ILE A 20 16.49 9.78 15.05
CA ILE A 20 15.89 8.62 14.35
C ILE A 20 14.39 8.82 14.15
N SER A 21 13.70 9.38 15.14
CA SER A 21 12.27 9.71 15.05
C SER A 21 12.01 10.77 13.98
N ILE A 22 12.78 11.84 13.91
CA ILE A 22 12.66 12.94 12.94
C ILE A 22 12.88 12.43 11.50
N ILE A 23 13.94 11.68 11.25
CA ILE A 23 14.21 11.08 9.93
C ILE A 23 13.02 10.21 9.49
N GLY A 24 12.53 9.38 10.40
CA GLY A 24 11.38 8.52 10.11
C GLY A 24 10.09 9.29 9.81
N MET A 25 9.88 10.45 10.41
CA MET A 25 8.75 11.34 10.10
C MET A 25 8.90 11.97 8.73
N VAL A 26 10.08 12.49 8.40
CA VAL A 26 10.38 13.07 7.09
C VAL A 26 10.19 12.05 5.97
N GLN A 27 10.70 10.83 6.14
CA GLN A 27 10.51 9.75 5.18
C GLN A 27 9.03 9.44 4.96
N THR A 28 8.23 9.33 6.04
CA THR A 28 6.79 9.09 5.94
C THR A 28 6.08 10.23 5.22
N ALA A 29 6.47 11.48 5.50
CA ALA A 29 5.92 12.66 4.84
C ALA A 29 6.22 12.69 3.34
N ILE A 30 7.44 12.31 2.92
CA ILE A 30 7.83 12.22 1.50
C ILE A 30 6.97 11.18 0.77
N PHE A 31 6.84 9.97 1.32
CA PHE A 31 5.98 8.95 0.71
C PHE A 31 4.50 9.36 0.71
N GLY A 32 4.04 10.02 1.77
CA GLY A 32 2.70 10.59 1.85
C GLY A 32 2.46 11.64 0.77
N ALA A 33 3.40 12.54 0.54
CA ALA A 33 3.33 13.54 -0.53
C ALA A 33 3.27 12.88 -1.92
N ILE A 34 4.08 11.85 -2.17
CA ILE A 34 4.05 11.09 -3.43
C ILE A 34 2.67 10.46 -3.64
N ILE A 35 2.10 9.83 -2.62
CA ILE A 35 0.77 9.21 -2.68
C ILE A 35 -0.30 10.26 -3.00
N ILE A 36 -0.27 11.42 -2.34
CA ILE A 36 -1.22 12.52 -2.57
C ILE A 36 -1.08 13.06 -3.99
N ILE A 37 0.12 13.37 -4.44
CA ILE A 37 0.38 13.87 -5.79
C ILE A 37 -0.13 12.87 -6.83
N MET A 38 0.21 11.58 -6.69
CA MET A 38 -0.25 10.55 -7.61
C MET A 38 -1.78 10.37 -7.60
N ALA A 39 -2.43 10.50 -6.43
CA ALA A 39 -3.88 10.33 -6.31
C ALA A 39 -4.68 11.43 -7.01
N PHE A 40 -4.19 12.67 -6.99
CA PHE A 40 -4.89 13.83 -7.53
C PHE A 40 -4.36 14.30 -8.89
N THR A 41 -3.25 13.73 -9.39
CA THR A 41 -2.73 14.04 -10.71
C THR A 41 -3.32 13.07 -11.75
N PRO A 42 -4.05 13.56 -12.77
CA PRO A 42 -4.54 12.72 -13.85
C PRO A 42 -3.40 11.93 -14.51
N PHE A 43 -3.67 10.68 -14.88
CA PHE A 43 -2.73 9.75 -15.54
C PHE A 43 -1.53 9.26 -14.70
N LEU A 44 -1.19 9.90 -13.57
CA LEU A 44 -0.04 9.49 -12.77
C LEU A 44 -0.36 8.31 -11.84
N GLY A 45 -1.58 8.24 -11.33
CA GLY A 45 -2.05 7.14 -10.47
C GLY A 45 -2.72 5.99 -11.23
N TYR A 46 -3.05 6.21 -12.51
CA TYR A 46 -3.81 5.27 -13.34
C TYR A 46 -3.17 5.12 -14.71
N ILE A 47 -2.70 3.92 -15.04
CA ILE A 47 -2.19 3.61 -16.38
C ILE A 47 -3.36 3.11 -17.23
N PRO A 48 -3.72 3.79 -18.33
CA PRO A 48 -4.73 3.29 -19.25
C PRO A 48 -4.20 2.05 -19.97
N LEU A 49 -4.86 0.91 -19.81
CA LEU A 49 -4.58 -0.34 -20.49
C LEU A 49 -5.64 -0.63 -21.57
N GLY A 50 -5.96 0.36 -22.38
CA GLY A 50 -7.03 0.29 -23.35
C GLY A 50 -8.41 0.46 -22.70
N PHE A 51 -9.19 -0.61 -22.60
CA PHE A 51 -10.52 -0.58 -21.99
C PHE A 51 -10.51 -0.51 -20.45
N THR A 52 -9.38 -0.67 -19.81
CA THR A 52 -9.22 -0.73 -18.35
C THR A 52 -8.14 0.22 -17.86
N ARG A 53 -8.16 0.55 -16.57
CA ARG A 53 -7.16 1.41 -15.92
C ARG A 53 -6.47 0.63 -14.82
N ALA A 54 -5.16 0.41 -14.94
CA ALA A 54 -4.37 -0.17 -13.87
C ALA A 54 -4.03 0.89 -12.83
N THR A 55 -4.30 0.61 -11.57
CA THR A 55 -3.97 1.50 -10.46
C THR A 55 -2.56 1.22 -9.98
N ILE A 56 -1.67 2.21 -10.01
CA ILE A 56 -0.30 2.09 -9.49
C ILE A 56 -0.07 2.78 -8.15
N LEU A 57 -1.09 3.41 -7.59
CA LEU A 57 -1.05 4.12 -6.30
C LEU A 57 -0.60 3.24 -5.12
N HIS A 58 -0.83 1.93 -5.19
CA HIS A 58 -0.40 1.00 -4.15
C HIS A 58 1.12 0.75 -4.16
N VAL A 59 1.82 0.99 -5.27
CA VAL A 59 3.28 0.74 -5.38
C VAL A 59 4.09 1.58 -4.38
N PRO A 60 3.92 2.91 -4.27
CA PRO A 60 4.61 3.71 -3.25
C PRO A 60 4.34 3.23 -1.82
N VAL A 61 3.11 2.78 -1.54
CA VAL A 61 2.73 2.24 -0.23
C VAL A 61 3.48 0.95 0.08
N ILE A 62 3.56 0.03 -0.89
CA ILE A 62 4.31 -1.23 -0.78
C ILE A 62 5.80 -0.95 -0.55
N ILE A 63 6.41 -0.06 -1.34
CA ILE A 63 7.82 0.29 -1.20
C ILE A 63 8.10 0.92 0.16
N ALA A 64 7.26 1.84 0.60
CA ALA A 64 7.37 2.45 1.92
C ALA A 64 7.26 1.41 3.05
N SER A 65 6.35 0.45 2.91
CA SER A 65 6.20 -0.68 3.84
C SER A 65 7.49 -1.51 3.94
N LEU A 66 8.09 -1.83 2.80
CA LEU A 66 9.36 -2.59 2.73
C LEU A 66 10.55 -1.85 3.34
N LEU A 67 10.59 -0.51 3.21
CA LEU A 67 11.70 0.31 3.69
C LEU A 67 11.57 0.72 5.16
N MET A 68 10.35 1.03 5.60
CA MET A 68 10.08 1.65 6.90
C MET A 68 9.32 0.73 7.87
N GLY A 69 8.96 -0.47 7.43
CA GLY A 69 8.24 -1.45 8.23
C GLY A 69 6.71 -1.32 8.16
N PRO A 70 5.99 -2.34 8.69
CA PRO A 70 4.54 -2.50 8.50
C PRO A 70 3.71 -1.42 9.21
N LYS A 71 4.20 -0.86 10.33
CA LYS A 71 3.47 0.21 11.06
C LYS A 71 3.34 1.47 10.22
N LYS A 72 4.46 1.96 9.65
CA LYS A 72 4.47 3.14 8.78
C LYS A 72 3.80 2.84 7.44
N GLY A 73 3.99 1.62 6.91
CA GLY A 73 3.28 1.14 5.75
C GLY A 73 1.76 1.19 5.93
N GLY A 74 1.25 0.74 7.08
CA GLY A 74 -0.18 0.82 7.43
C GLY A 74 -0.71 2.25 7.51
N VAL A 75 0.07 3.19 8.07
CA VAL A 75 -0.28 4.63 8.09
C VAL A 75 -0.38 5.19 6.67
N LEU A 76 0.56 4.85 5.79
CA LEU A 76 0.52 5.28 4.39
C LEU A 76 -0.58 4.56 3.61
N GLY A 77 -0.92 3.33 3.96
CA GLY A 77 -2.09 2.62 3.46
C GLY A 77 -3.40 3.30 3.87
N PHE A 78 -3.49 3.77 5.11
CA PHE A 78 -4.62 4.60 5.56
C PHE A 78 -4.71 5.90 4.76
N LEU A 79 -3.58 6.59 4.55
CA LEU A 79 -3.54 7.80 3.71
C LEU A 79 -3.99 7.52 2.28
N PHE A 80 -3.59 6.41 1.69
CA PHE A 80 -4.07 5.96 0.38
C PHE A 80 -5.60 5.72 0.39
N GLY A 81 -6.14 5.11 1.43
CA GLY A 81 -7.60 4.99 1.62
C GLY A 81 -8.28 6.36 1.70
N LEU A 82 -7.69 7.29 2.44
CA LEU A 82 -8.20 8.65 2.58
C LEU A 82 -8.23 9.42 1.25
N THR A 83 -7.15 9.34 0.45
CA THR A 83 -7.14 9.95 -0.90
C THR A 83 -8.17 9.32 -1.82
N SER A 84 -8.38 8.00 -1.74
CA SER A 84 -9.43 7.31 -2.50
C SER A 84 -10.83 7.75 -2.06
N PHE A 85 -11.06 7.90 -0.77
CA PHE A 85 -12.30 8.39 -0.20
C PHE A 85 -12.62 9.82 -0.68
N ILE A 86 -11.66 10.74 -0.56
CA ILE A 86 -11.82 12.13 -1.01
C ILE A 86 -12.08 12.18 -2.51
N ASN A 87 -11.31 11.45 -3.31
CA ASN A 87 -11.47 11.47 -4.77
C ASN A 87 -12.84 10.93 -5.21
N ASN A 88 -13.33 9.84 -4.61
CA ASN A 88 -14.67 9.31 -4.91
C ASN A 88 -15.82 10.20 -4.40
N THR A 89 -15.54 11.07 -3.42
CA THR A 89 -16.53 12.03 -2.93
C THR A 89 -16.56 13.29 -3.82
N MET A 90 -15.40 13.76 -4.28
CA MET A 90 -15.28 14.99 -5.10
C MET A 90 -15.54 14.73 -6.58
N ASN A 91 -15.14 13.58 -7.10
CA ASN A 91 -15.28 13.18 -8.50
C ASN A 91 -16.06 11.85 -8.61
N PRO A 92 -17.36 11.85 -8.28
CA PRO A 92 -18.13 10.61 -8.21
C PRO A 92 -18.32 9.97 -9.58
N THR A 93 -18.26 8.65 -9.61
CA THR A 93 -18.63 7.76 -10.73
C THR A 93 -19.84 6.91 -10.34
N ALA A 94 -20.42 6.17 -11.26
CA ALA A 94 -21.58 5.31 -10.98
C ALA A 94 -21.35 4.32 -9.83
N THR A 95 -20.11 3.94 -9.56
CA THR A 95 -19.74 3.00 -8.47
C THR A 95 -19.13 3.68 -7.25
N SER A 96 -19.13 5.00 -7.15
CA SER A 96 -18.48 5.71 -6.03
C SER A 96 -19.17 5.49 -4.68
N PHE A 97 -20.46 5.10 -4.66
CA PHE A 97 -21.15 4.74 -3.40
C PHE A 97 -20.48 3.58 -2.65
N VAL A 98 -19.74 2.71 -3.33
CA VAL A 98 -18.98 1.63 -2.65
C VAL A 98 -17.73 2.11 -1.92
N PHE A 99 -17.28 3.36 -2.16
CA PHE A 99 -16.07 3.94 -1.55
C PHE A 99 -16.36 5.14 -0.65
N THR A 100 -17.56 5.75 -0.75
CA THR A 100 -17.96 6.90 0.06
C THR A 100 -19.43 6.78 0.48
N PRO A 101 -19.76 7.08 1.76
CA PRO A 101 -21.15 7.09 2.22
C PRO A 101 -21.93 8.33 1.75
N PHE A 102 -21.27 9.33 1.16
CA PHE A 102 -21.88 10.60 0.76
C PHE A 102 -22.41 10.62 -0.66
N TYR A 103 -22.33 9.48 -1.36
CA TYR A 103 -22.81 9.36 -2.72
C TYR A 103 -23.86 8.26 -2.84
N SER A 104 -24.94 8.53 -3.58
CA SER A 104 -26.03 7.59 -3.86
C SER A 104 -26.33 7.56 -5.36
N VAL A 105 -26.71 6.39 -5.86
CA VAL A 105 -27.20 6.18 -7.23
C VAL A 105 -28.56 5.54 -7.14
N GLY A 106 -29.62 6.27 -7.52
CA GLY A 106 -31.00 5.82 -7.34
C GLY A 106 -31.32 5.55 -5.86
N GLU A 107 -31.80 4.36 -5.56
CA GLU A 107 -32.13 3.93 -4.19
C GLU A 107 -30.91 3.38 -3.41
N VAL A 108 -29.77 3.20 -4.08
CA VAL A 108 -28.56 2.64 -3.47
C VAL A 108 -27.67 3.76 -2.92
N SER A 109 -27.49 3.75 -1.63
CA SER A 109 -26.61 4.70 -0.93
C SER A 109 -25.40 4.01 -0.35
N GLY A 110 -24.26 4.75 -0.29
CA GLY A 110 -23.11 4.33 0.48
C GLY A 110 -23.40 4.24 1.98
N GLY A 111 -22.56 3.57 2.75
CA GLY A 111 -22.72 3.37 4.18
C GLY A 111 -21.43 2.99 4.88
N ILE A 112 -21.52 2.37 6.06
CA ILE A 112 -20.36 1.88 6.82
C ILE A 112 -19.55 0.88 5.98
N GLY A 113 -20.20 0.06 5.15
CA GLY A 113 -19.54 -0.84 4.21
C GLY A 113 -18.59 -0.13 3.25
N SER A 114 -18.94 1.08 2.80
CA SER A 114 -18.07 1.92 1.93
C SER A 114 -16.76 2.31 2.63
N LEU A 115 -16.82 2.65 3.92
CA LEU A 115 -15.62 2.97 4.69
C LEU A 115 -14.73 1.73 4.86
N ILE A 116 -15.32 0.56 5.15
CA ILE A 116 -14.59 -0.70 5.26
C ILE A 116 -13.88 -1.01 3.94
N ILE A 117 -14.58 -0.94 2.81
CA ILE A 117 -14.03 -1.17 1.47
C ILE A 117 -12.93 -0.16 1.15
N CYS A 118 -13.09 1.08 1.56
CA CYS A 118 -12.14 2.14 1.25
C CYS A 118 -10.86 2.04 2.08
N PHE A 119 -10.92 1.70 3.36
CA PHE A 119 -9.77 1.76 4.26
C PHE A 119 -9.10 0.42 4.50
N VAL A 120 -9.85 -0.65 4.77
CA VAL A 120 -9.29 -1.95 5.19
C VAL A 120 -8.33 -2.54 4.14
N PRO A 121 -8.69 -2.67 2.86
CA PRO A 121 -7.78 -3.20 1.86
C PRO A 121 -6.49 -2.36 1.73
N ARG A 122 -6.60 -1.03 1.77
CA ARG A 122 -5.47 -0.11 1.62
C ARG A 122 -4.49 -0.18 2.80
N ILE A 123 -5.00 -0.30 4.02
CA ILE A 123 -4.17 -0.53 5.21
C ILE A 123 -3.42 -1.86 5.09
N LEU A 124 -4.09 -2.93 4.65
CA LEU A 124 -3.48 -4.24 4.46
C LEU A 124 -2.44 -4.25 3.34
N VAL A 125 -2.62 -3.48 2.27
CA VAL A 125 -1.58 -3.22 1.25
C VAL A 125 -0.32 -2.61 1.87
N GLY A 126 -0.46 -1.78 2.89
CA GLY A 126 0.67 -1.21 3.63
C GLY A 126 1.34 -2.18 4.63
N ILE A 127 0.69 -3.29 4.96
CA ILE A 127 1.17 -4.21 6.02
C ILE A 127 1.66 -5.54 5.44
N LEU A 128 0.85 -6.22 4.63
CA LEU A 128 1.10 -7.60 4.20
C LEU A 128 2.35 -7.77 3.32
N PRO A 129 2.69 -6.88 2.38
CA PRO A 129 3.89 -7.01 1.55
C PRO A 129 5.18 -7.10 2.36
N PHE A 130 5.26 -6.41 3.50
CA PHE A 130 6.42 -6.49 4.39
C PHE A 130 6.62 -7.90 4.93
N TYR A 131 5.56 -8.55 5.41
CA TYR A 131 5.63 -9.90 5.94
C TYR A 131 5.93 -10.93 4.87
N VAL A 132 5.36 -10.78 3.67
CA VAL A 132 5.66 -11.64 2.53
C VAL A 132 7.13 -11.51 2.13
N TYR A 133 7.66 -10.30 2.05
CA TYR A 133 9.07 -10.08 1.79
C TYR A 133 9.97 -10.67 2.88
N LYS A 134 9.62 -10.46 4.15
CA LYS A 134 10.35 -11.03 5.30
C LYS A 134 10.38 -12.56 5.26
N LEU A 135 9.26 -13.19 4.90
CA LEU A 135 9.17 -14.63 4.71
C LEU A 135 10.05 -15.11 3.56
N ALA A 136 10.04 -14.41 2.42
CA ALA A 136 10.91 -14.71 1.28
C ALA A 136 12.40 -14.61 1.66
N MET A 137 12.77 -13.61 2.46
CA MET A 137 14.12 -13.44 2.98
C MET A 137 14.52 -14.57 3.94
N TYR A 138 13.62 -15.01 4.80
CA TYR A 138 13.85 -16.15 5.69
C TYR A 138 14.19 -17.44 4.91
N PHE A 139 13.41 -17.77 3.89
CA PHE A 139 13.70 -18.93 3.04
C PHE A 139 14.99 -18.79 2.23
N ARG A 140 15.31 -17.56 1.82
CA ARG A 140 16.56 -17.27 1.10
C ARG A 140 17.78 -17.45 2.02
N SER A 141 17.72 -16.97 3.26
CA SER A 141 18.77 -17.12 4.27
C SER A 141 19.03 -18.58 4.59
N LYS A 142 17.99 -19.40 4.72
CA LYS A 142 18.13 -20.86 4.91
C LYS A 142 18.89 -21.56 3.76
N ARG A 143 18.89 -20.96 2.56
CA ARG A 143 19.63 -21.47 1.37
C ARG A 143 21.04 -20.87 1.26
N GLY A 144 21.56 -20.24 2.30
CA GLY A 144 22.89 -19.62 2.33
C GLY A 144 23.07 -18.41 1.41
N LYS A 145 21.97 -17.80 0.92
CA LYS A 145 22.03 -16.64 0.02
C LYS A 145 21.75 -15.36 0.80
N SER A 146 22.71 -14.44 0.82
CA SER A 146 22.59 -13.12 1.43
C SER A 146 22.15 -12.03 0.43
N GLY A 147 21.74 -10.86 0.93
CA GLY A 147 21.37 -9.69 0.13
C GLY A 147 19.90 -9.65 -0.31
N VAL A 148 19.54 -8.61 -1.07
CA VAL A 148 18.16 -8.33 -1.51
C VAL A 148 17.60 -9.47 -2.35
N SER A 149 16.37 -9.90 -2.06
CA SER A 149 15.69 -10.95 -2.80
C SER A 149 14.84 -10.37 -3.93
N ASN A 150 15.23 -10.57 -5.19
CA ASN A 150 14.44 -10.13 -6.35
C ASN A 150 13.06 -10.81 -6.37
N ALA A 151 13.01 -12.12 -6.14
CA ALA A 151 11.74 -12.86 -6.05
C ALA A 151 10.88 -12.36 -4.89
N GLY A 152 11.49 -12.03 -3.74
CA GLY A 152 10.77 -11.46 -2.61
C GLY A 152 10.16 -10.09 -2.93
N LEU A 153 10.85 -9.24 -3.69
CA LEU A 153 10.33 -7.95 -4.14
C LEU A 153 9.14 -8.11 -5.09
N ILE A 154 9.25 -9.02 -6.07
CA ILE A 154 8.14 -9.33 -6.98
C ILE A 154 6.94 -9.86 -6.19
N LEU A 155 7.15 -10.82 -5.31
CA LEU A 155 6.08 -11.40 -4.48
C LEU A 155 5.41 -10.34 -3.60
N ALA A 156 6.18 -9.42 -3.00
CA ALA A 156 5.63 -8.33 -2.20
C ALA A 156 4.76 -7.39 -3.05
N GLY A 157 5.23 -7.02 -4.26
CA GLY A 157 4.47 -6.19 -5.20
C GLY A 157 3.17 -6.84 -5.64
N VAL A 158 3.25 -8.09 -6.09
CA VAL A 158 2.09 -8.91 -6.51
C VAL A 158 1.10 -9.07 -5.35
N THR A 159 1.59 -9.41 -4.15
CA THR A 159 0.71 -9.55 -2.97
C THR A 159 -0.02 -8.27 -2.64
N GLY A 160 0.66 -7.12 -2.65
CA GLY A 160 0.02 -5.84 -2.35
C GLY A 160 -1.09 -5.49 -3.35
N SER A 161 -0.85 -5.71 -4.65
CA SER A 161 -1.86 -5.52 -5.69
C SER A 161 -3.03 -6.48 -5.54
N LEU A 162 -2.77 -7.78 -5.40
CA LEU A 162 -3.82 -8.78 -5.25
C LEU A 162 -4.65 -8.57 -3.98
N VAL A 163 -4.02 -8.23 -2.86
CA VAL A 163 -4.73 -7.90 -1.61
C VAL A 163 -5.70 -6.74 -1.85
N ASN A 164 -5.26 -5.68 -2.53
CA ASN A 164 -6.15 -4.56 -2.85
C ASN A 164 -7.34 -5.03 -3.70
N THR A 165 -7.08 -5.65 -4.83
CA THR A 165 -8.12 -6.00 -5.82
C THR A 165 -9.07 -7.06 -5.27
N LEU A 166 -8.54 -8.15 -4.68
CA LEU A 166 -9.37 -9.24 -4.17
C LEU A 166 -10.24 -8.78 -2.99
N LEU A 167 -9.67 -8.04 -2.03
CA LEU A 167 -10.45 -7.59 -0.88
C LEU A 167 -11.51 -6.57 -1.27
N VAL A 168 -11.17 -5.58 -2.11
CA VAL A 168 -12.14 -4.59 -2.58
C VAL A 168 -13.30 -5.28 -3.29
N MET A 169 -13.02 -6.14 -4.27
CA MET A 169 -14.05 -6.78 -5.08
C MET A 169 -14.92 -7.75 -4.27
N ASN A 170 -14.34 -8.54 -3.35
CA ASN A 170 -15.12 -9.41 -2.48
C ASN A 170 -15.96 -8.63 -1.45
N LEU A 171 -15.42 -7.55 -0.87
CA LEU A 171 -16.18 -6.71 0.04
C LEU A 171 -17.32 -5.96 -0.68
N ILE A 172 -17.14 -5.55 -1.94
CA ILE A 172 -18.23 -5.01 -2.78
C ILE A 172 -19.35 -6.06 -2.91
N PHE A 173 -19.00 -7.30 -3.20
CA PHE A 173 -19.98 -8.38 -3.30
C PHE A 173 -20.73 -8.60 -1.97
N VAL A 174 -20.04 -8.54 -0.83
CA VAL A 174 -20.64 -8.77 0.49
C VAL A 174 -21.58 -7.62 0.90
N PHE A 175 -21.16 -6.38 0.70
CA PHE A 175 -21.89 -5.21 1.22
C PHE A 175 -22.83 -4.55 0.21
N PHE A 176 -22.53 -4.65 -1.09
CA PHE A 176 -23.21 -3.86 -2.13
C PHE A 176 -23.60 -4.66 -3.36
N ARG A 177 -23.85 -5.98 -3.22
CA ARG A 177 -24.15 -6.87 -4.35
C ARG A 177 -25.25 -6.33 -5.27
N GLU A 178 -26.37 -5.92 -4.71
CA GLU A 178 -27.55 -5.45 -5.47
C GLU A 178 -27.28 -4.08 -6.12
N GLY A 179 -26.73 -3.15 -5.34
CA GLY A 179 -26.37 -1.83 -5.85
C GLY A 179 -25.28 -1.87 -6.92
N TYR A 180 -24.30 -2.77 -6.77
CA TYR A 180 -23.26 -2.96 -7.76
C TYR A 180 -23.79 -3.60 -9.05
N ALA A 181 -24.77 -4.51 -8.94
CA ALA A 181 -25.50 -5.08 -10.06
C ALA A 181 -26.23 -3.99 -10.87
N ALA A 182 -27.00 -3.17 -10.17
CA ALA A 182 -27.76 -2.06 -10.78
C ALA A 182 -26.84 -1.01 -11.44
N ALA A 183 -25.74 -0.63 -10.77
CA ALA A 183 -24.80 0.35 -11.29
C ALA A 183 -24.02 -0.10 -12.54
N ASN A 184 -23.92 -1.42 -12.78
CA ASN A 184 -23.23 -2.01 -13.93
C ASN A 184 -24.17 -2.69 -14.94
N ASP A 185 -25.48 -2.57 -14.74
CA ASP A 185 -26.51 -3.17 -15.60
C ASP A 185 -26.38 -4.69 -15.76
N VAL A 186 -26.07 -5.37 -14.65
CA VAL A 186 -25.82 -6.81 -14.58
C VAL A 186 -26.86 -7.48 -13.67
N ALA A 187 -27.33 -8.67 -14.03
CA ALA A 187 -28.22 -9.44 -13.18
C ALA A 187 -27.55 -9.77 -11.82
N VAL A 188 -28.28 -9.67 -10.71
CA VAL A 188 -27.75 -9.93 -9.35
C VAL A 188 -27.13 -11.32 -9.21
N SER A 189 -27.70 -12.33 -9.93
CA SER A 189 -27.15 -13.69 -9.98
C SER A 189 -25.80 -13.79 -10.68
N ALA A 190 -25.50 -12.88 -11.61
CA ALA A 190 -24.25 -12.86 -12.40
C ALA A 190 -23.16 -11.95 -11.82
N VAL A 191 -23.45 -11.17 -10.74
CA VAL A 191 -22.52 -10.18 -10.16
C VAL A 191 -21.18 -10.80 -9.78
N TYR A 192 -21.16 -11.98 -9.18
CA TYR A 192 -19.89 -12.61 -8.78
C TYR A 192 -19.04 -13.01 -9.99
N THR A 193 -19.66 -13.54 -11.04
CA THR A 193 -18.97 -13.84 -12.31
C THR A 193 -18.43 -12.56 -12.96
N PHE A 194 -19.20 -11.47 -12.92
CA PHE A 194 -18.76 -10.16 -13.39
C PHE A 194 -17.56 -9.63 -12.57
N ILE A 195 -17.59 -9.75 -11.24
CA ILE A 195 -16.47 -9.41 -10.34
C ILE A 195 -15.23 -10.24 -10.68
N LEU A 196 -15.36 -11.54 -10.91
CA LEU A 196 -14.23 -12.39 -11.31
C LEU A 196 -13.64 -11.96 -12.65
N SER A 197 -14.45 -11.54 -13.61
CA SER A 197 -13.94 -11.00 -14.87
C SER A 197 -13.15 -9.70 -14.67
N ILE A 198 -13.61 -8.80 -13.80
CA ILE A 198 -12.88 -7.58 -13.45
C ILE A 198 -11.54 -7.91 -12.76
N ILE A 199 -11.54 -8.87 -11.83
CA ILE A 199 -10.31 -9.32 -11.17
C ILE A 199 -9.33 -9.89 -12.21
N GLY A 200 -9.79 -10.68 -13.17
CA GLY A 200 -8.95 -11.21 -14.24
C GLY A 200 -8.40 -10.13 -15.17
N ILE A 201 -9.28 -9.27 -15.67
CA ILE A 201 -8.92 -8.25 -16.69
C ILE A 201 -8.10 -7.11 -16.11
N ASN A 202 -8.41 -6.65 -14.89
CA ASN A 202 -7.72 -5.52 -14.25
C ASN A 202 -6.66 -5.99 -13.24
N GLY A 203 -7.02 -6.94 -12.36
CA GLY A 203 -6.17 -7.34 -11.25
C GLY A 203 -4.89 -8.06 -11.69
N VAL A 204 -4.93 -8.87 -12.75
CA VAL A 204 -3.73 -9.55 -13.25
C VAL A 204 -2.71 -8.57 -13.84
N PRO A 205 -3.06 -7.68 -14.77
CA PRO A 205 -2.13 -6.66 -15.26
C PRO A 205 -1.62 -5.73 -14.14
N GLU A 206 -2.47 -5.32 -13.22
CA GLU A 206 -2.07 -4.52 -12.05
C GLU A 206 -1.01 -5.24 -11.19
N ALA A 207 -1.20 -6.53 -10.94
CA ALA A 207 -0.28 -7.34 -10.16
C ALA A 207 1.08 -7.48 -10.85
N ILE A 208 1.10 -7.65 -12.18
CA ILE A 208 2.33 -7.72 -12.97
C ILE A 208 3.08 -6.38 -12.88
N VAL A 209 2.39 -5.27 -13.15
CA VAL A 209 2.97 -3.92 -13.08
C VAL A 209 3.50 -3.62 -11.67
N ALA A 210 2.73 -3.94 -10.63
CA ALA A 210 3.16 -3.77 -9.25
C ALA A 210 4.40 -4.59 -8.91
N GLY A 211 4.46 -5.84 -9.35
CA GLY A 211 5.62 -6.72 -9.17
C GLY A 211 6.88 -6.15 -9.84
N VAL A 212 6.76 -5.71 -11.09
CA VAL A 212 7.86 -5.12 -11.86
C VAL A 212 8.34 -3.81 -11.24
N LEU A 213 7.44 -2.88 -10.94
CA LEU A 213 7.80 -1.60 -10.34
C LEU A 213 8.41 -1.77 -8.95
N THR A 214 7.85 -2.67 -8.12
CA THR A 214 8.40 -2.97 -6.79
C THR A 214 9.79 -3.61 -6.92
N LEU A 215 10.04 -4.45 -7.92
CA LEU A 215 11.37 -5.00 -8.19
C LEU A 215 12.34 -3.88 -8.60
N CYS A 216 12.01 -3.08 -9.60
CA CYS A 216 12.89 -2.04 -10.15
C CYS A 216 13.28 -1.01 -9.09
N ILE A 217 12.28 -0.42 -8.43
CA ILE A 217 12.49 0.63 -7.43
C ILE A 217 13.04 0.04 -6.12
N GLY A 218 12.46 -1.04 -5.65
CA GLY A 218 12.87 -1.71 -4.41
C GLY A 218 14.31 -2.21 -4.47
N ARG A 219 14.74 -2.80 -5.59
CA ARG A 219 16.13 -3.24 -5.78
C ARG A 219 17.15 -2.10 -5.63
N VAL A 220 16.81 -0.91 -6.09
CA VAL A 220 17.68 0.27 -5.96
C VAL A 220 17.67 0.78 -4.53
N LEU A 221 16.51 1.05 -3.97
CA LEU A 221 16.37 1.66 -2.64
C LEU A 221 16.81 0.73 -1.49
N MET A 222 16.73 -0.57 -1.66
CA MET A 222 17.13 -1.55 -0.65
C MET A 222 18.62 -1.93 -0.70
N LYS A 223 19.42 -1.40 -1.65
CA LYS A 223 20.88 -1.55 -1.61
C LYS A 223 21.42 -0.93 -0.31
N LYS A 224 22.31 -1.64 0.39
CA LYS A 224 22.89 -1.25 1.69
C LYS A 224 23.34 0.21 1.70
N ASN A 225 24.16 0.60 0.72
CA ASN A 225 24.73 1.96 0.64
C ASN A 225 23.67 3.06 0.49
N ILE A 226 22.60 2.82 -0.30
CA ILE A 226 21.53 3.79 -0.52
C ILE A 226 20.64 3.86 0.72
N ARG A 227 20.32 2.71 1.29
CA ARG A 227 19.48 2.58 2.48
C ARG A 227 20.09 3.28 3.68
N GLU A 228 21.41 3.10 3.91
CA GLU A 228 22.16 3.78 4.98
C GLU A 228 22.23 5.29 4.77
N ARG A 229 22.50 5.75 3.54
CA ARG A 229 22.50 7.17 3.18
C ARG A 229 21.15 7.85 3.40
N LEU A 230 20.08 7.14 3.13
CA LEU A 230 18.70 7.63 3.32
C LEU A 230 18.21 7.46 4.77
N GLY A 231 18.99 6.86 5.66
CA GLY A 231 18.66 6.68 7.07
C GLY A 231 17.54 5.68 7.34
N PHE A 232 17.30 4.73 6.41
CA PHE A 232 16.29 3.68 6.63
C PHE A 232 16.81 2.62 7.60
N ARG A 233 15.98 2.28 8.59
CA ARG A 233 16.30 1.29 9.61
C ARG A 233 16.28 -0.13 9.03
N ASN A 234 17.19 -0.98 9.51
CA ASN A 234 17.24 -2.38 9.05
C ASN A 234 16.31 -3.28 9.88
N ASP A 235 14.99 -3.18 9.64
CA ASP A 235 13.98 -4.02 10.32
C ASP A 235 13.83 -5.42 9.69
N LEU A 236 14.53 -5.67 8.59
CA LEU A 236 14.47 -6.94 7.84
C LEU A 236 15.62 -7.91 8.18
N GLY A 237 16.62 -7.49 8.98
CA GLY A 237 17.63 -8.39 9.59
C GLY A 237 18.68 -8.97 8.62
N TYR A 238 19.04 -8.25 7.52
CA TYR A 238 20.16 -8.65 6.61
C TYR A 238 21.15 -7.53 6.40
#